data_80b66307c94d5f35e438eba6271fb366
#
_entry.id   80b66307c94d5f35e438eba6271fb366
#
_cell.length_a   1.000
_cell.length_b   1.000
_cell.length_c   1.000
_cell.angle_alpha   90.00
_cell.angle_beta   90.00
_cell.angle_gamma   90.00
#
_symmetry.space_group_name_H-M   'P 1'
#
loop_
_entity.id
_entity.type
_entity.pdbx_description
1 polymer ?
#
loop_
_entity_poly.entity_id
_entity_poly.type
_entity_poly.pdbx_seq_one_letter_code
_entity_poly.pdbx_strand_id
1 'polypeptide(L)'
;MAKSESHHAKRYFAITRESSTSMGFRRAMENYGWTVIFLKTIIISPKPFLELEYIVSRIIQNNYEACVFLSGASVDILMLNAGSTGNTSALITKLRSIRTICIGPRTKERLSHYGIDSVILPKTYNTQGLIDYLSS
;
A
#
# COMPACT_ATOMS: atom_id res chain seq x y z
N MET A 1 -9.02 10.30 56.77
CA MET A 1 -8.04 10.25 55.68
C MET A 1 -8.77 10.02 54.33
N ALA A 2 -9.03 11.06 53.59
CA ALA A 2 -9.70 10.96 52.30
C ALA A 2 -8.63 10.56 51.24
N LYS A 3 -8.82 9.40 50.58
CA LYS A 3 -8.04 9.01 49.42
C LYS A 3 -8.36 9.96 48.28
N SER A 4 -7.40 10.78 47.92
CA SER A 4 -7.44 11.56 46.71
C SER A 4 -7.45 10.59 45.51
N GLU A 5 -8.61 10.32 44.93
CA GLU A 5 -8.73 9.70 43.61
C GLU A 5 -8.19 10.70 42.61
N SER A 6 -6.96 10.46 42.15
CA SER A 6 -6.42 11.21 41.00
C SER A 6 -7.25 10.85 39.77
N HIS A 7 -8.19 11.72 39.40
CA HIS A 7 -8.87 11.66 38.11
C HIS A 7 -7.81 11.88 37.02
N HIS A 8 -7.17 10.80 36.58
CA HIS A 8 -6.37 10.87 35.35
C HIS A 8 -7.33 11.15 34.20
N ALA A 9 -7.29 12.38 33.68
CA ALA A 9 -8.06 12.77 32.52
C ALA A 9 -7.77 11.76 31.38
N LYS A 10 -8.82 11.11 30.86
CA LYS A 10 -8.71 10.19 29.74
C LYS A 10 -8.09 10.93 28.56
N ARG A 11 -6.99 10.42 28.04
CA ARG A 11 -6.30 10.97 26.86
C ARG A 11 -6.80 10.28 25.62
N TYR A 12 -7.18 11.05 24.61
CA TYR A 12 -7.69 10.54 23.33
C TYR A 12 -6.74 10.84 22.19
N PHE A 13 -6.60 9.89 21.29
CA PHE A 13 -5.83 10.02 20.06
C PHE A 13 -6.72 9.65 18.86
N ALA A 14 -6.90 10.56 17.92
CA ALA A 14 -7.69 10.32 16.72
C ALA A 14 -6.78 9.91 15.55
N ILE A 15 -7.13 8.80 14.88
CA ILE A 15 -6.44 8.32 13.69
C ILE A 15 -7.39 8.40 12.50
N THR A 16 -6.98 9.13 11.46
CA THR A 16 -7.80 9.33 10.25
C THR A 16 -7.59 8.25 9.18
N ARG A 17 -6.67 7.31 9.41
CA ARG A 17 -6.42 6.16 8.52
C ARG A 17 -7.37 5.01 8.81
N GLU A 18 -7.40 4.06 7.88
CA GLU A 18 -8.14 2.81 8.06
C GLU A 18 -7.58 1.98 9.22
N SER A 19 -8.47 1.34 10.00
CA SER A 19 -8.12 0.57 11.20
C SER A 19 -7.20 -0.62 10.90
N SER A 20 -7.40 -1.31 9.78
CA SER A 20 -6.62 -2.50 9.39
C SER A 20 -5.11 -2.23 9.28
N THR A 21 -4.73 -1.07 8.76
CA THR A 21 -3.32 -0.67 8.55
C THR A 21 -2.69 0.01 9.78
N SER A 22 -3.47 0.30 10.81
CA SER A 22 -3.06 1.11 11.96
C SER A 22 -3.12 0.36 13.29
N MET A 23 -3.37 -0.96 13.29
CA MET A 23 -3.53 -1.76 14.51
C MET A 23 -2.26 -1.80 15.39
N GLY A 24 -1.07 -1.85 14.78
CA GLY A 24 0.19 -1.80 15.52
C GLY A 24 0.38 -0.47 16.25
N PHE A 25 0.05 0.64 15.58
CA PHE A 25 0.09 1.96 16.20
C PHE A 25 -0.94 2.09 17.32
N ARG A 26 -2.17 1.60 17.11
CA ARG A 26 -3.21 1.57 18.14
C ARG A 26 -2.71 0.89 19.41
N ARG A 27 -2.20 -0.36 19.31
CA ARG A 27 -1.69 -1.12 20.45
C ARG A 27 -0.57 -0.37 21.18
N ALA A 28 0.35 0.23 20.43
CA ALA A 28 1.42 1.02 21.03
C ALA A 28 0.86 2.19 21.85
N MET A 29 -0.08 2.95 21.31
CA MET A 29 -0.68 4.11 22.01
C MET A 29 -1.51 3.71 23.22
N GLU A 30 -2.26 2.61 23.14
CA GLU A 30 -3.04 2.06 24.25
C GLU A 30 -2.14 1.63 25.42
N ASN A 31 -0.96 1.07 25.13
CA ASN A 31 0.05 0.74 26.16
C ASN A 31 0.58 1.97 26.90
N TYR A 32 0.52 3.15 26.31
CA TYR A 32 0.85 4.42 26.98
C TYR A 32 -0.36 5.11 27.62
N GLY A 33 -1.49 4.41 27.77
CA GLY A 33 -2.69 4.92 28.43
C GLY A 33 -3.54 5.86 27.57
N TRP A 34 -3.39 5.84 26.24
CA TRP A 34 -4.22 6.61 25.32
C TRP A 34 -5.43 5.79 24.87
N THR A 35 -6.57 6.43 24.75
CA THR A 35 -7.75 5.86 24.06
C THR A 35 -7.68 6.25 22.59
N VAL A 36 -7.62 5.26 21.67
CA VAL A 36 -7.50 5.50 20.24
C VAL A 36 -8.86 5.44 19.56
N ILE A 37 -9.21 6.50 18.83
CA ILE A 37 -10.44 6.61 18.06
C ILE A 37 -10.08 6.62 16.57
N PHE A 38 -10.71 5.73 15.78
CA PHE A 38 -10.56 5.71 14.32
C PHE A 38 -11.64 6.59 13.66
N LEU A 39 -11.19 7.63 12.97
CA LEU A 39 -12.02 8.51 12.16
C LEU A 39 -11.69 8.24 10.69
N LYS A 40 -12.43 7.34 10.05
CA LYS A 40 -12.21 7.01 8.62
C LYS A 40 -12.60 8.20 7.74
N THR A 41 -11.60 8.95 7.29
CA THR A 41 -11.81 10.10 6.39
C THR A 41 -11.65 9.74 4.91
N ILE A 42 -10.98 8.60 4.62
CA ILE A 42 -10.74 8.13 3.27
C ILE A 42 -11.06 6.63 3.22
N ILE A 43 -11.80 6.23 2.20
CA ILE A 43 -12.05 4.83 1.84
C ILE A 43 -11.41 4.60 0.48
N ILE A 44 -10.46 3.66 0.40
CA ILE A 44 -9.89 3.23 -0.88
C ILE A 44 -10.80 2.14 -1.42
N SER A 45 -11.43 2.41 -2.55
CA SER A 45 -12.27 1.45 -3.26
C SER A 45 -11.60 1.07 -4.59
N PRO A 46 -11.58 -0.22 -4.97
CA PRO A 46 -11.09 -0.62 -6.28
C PRO A 46 -12.00 -0.03 -7.37
N LYS A 47 -11.43 0.19 -8.54
CA LYS A 47 -12.22 0.50 -9.74
C LYS A 47 -13.16 -0.65 -10.08
N PRO A 48 -14.22 -0.42 -10.90
CA PRO A 48 -15.07 -1.48 -11.40
C PRO A 48 -14.26 -2.63 -12.00
N PHE A 49 -14.75 -3.85 -11.84
CA PHE A 49 -14.04 -5.07 -12.25
C PHE A 49 -13.60 -5.04 -13.72
N LEU A 50 -14.46 -4.62 -14.63
CA LEU A 50 -14.16 -4.55 -16.07
C LEU A 50 -13.05 -3.55 -16.40
N GLU A 51 -12.97 -2.43 -15.70
CA GLU A 51 -11.86 -1.48 -15.87
C GLU A 51 -10.53 -2.07 -15.42
N LEU A 52 -10.52 -2.82 -14.29
CA LEU A 52 -9.33 -3.47 -13.80
C LEU A 52 -8.88 -4.61 -14.69
N GLU A 53 -9.81 -5.41 -15.21
CA GLU A 53 -9.54 -6.46 -16.20
C GLU A 53 -8.90 -5.89 -17.46
N TYR A 54 -9.44 -4.78 -17.97
CA TYR A 54 -8.85 -4.05 -19.09
C TYR A 54 -7.42 -3.58 -18.78
N ILE A 55 -7.18 -3.02 -17.60
CA ILE A 55 -5.84 -2.58 -17.17
C ILE A 55 -4.86 -3.77 -17.12
N VAL A 56 -5.26 -4.90 -16.51
CA VAL A 56 -4.43 -6.12 -16.44
C VAL A 56 -4.09 -6.61 -17.84
N SER A 57 -5.09 -6.71 -18.72
CA SER A 57 -4.89 -7.13 -20.11
C SER A 57 -3.93 -6.19 -20.85
N ARG A 58 -4.07 -4.88 -20.67
CA ARG A 58 -3.18 -3.88 -21.25
C ARG A 58 -1.74 -4.03 -20.78
N ILE A 59 -1.52 -4.30 -19.49
CA ILE A 59 -0.17 -4.50 -18.94
C ILE A 59 0.46 -5.75 -19.57
N ILE A 60 -0.29 -6.84 -19.68
CA ILE A 60 0.22 -8.10 -20.22
C ILE A 60 0.54 -8.00 -21.72
N GLN A 61 -0.36 -7.38 -22.52
CA GLN A 61 -0.32 -7.42 -23.98
C GLN A 61 0.54 -6.35 -24.62
N ASN A 62 0.78 -5.21 -23.94
CA ASN A 62 1.53 -4.11 -24.55
C ASN A 62 3.03 -4.14 -24.19
N ASN A 63 3.82 -3.55 -25.05
CA ASN A 63 5.27 -3.42 -24.87
C ASN A 63 5.63 -2.20 -24.00
N TYR A 64 5.19 -2.23 -22.72
CA TYR A 64 5.63 -1.24 -21.75
C TYR A 64 7.08 -1.51 -21.34
N GLU A 65 7.89 -0.47 -21.25
CA GLU A 65 9.27 -0.55 -20.77
C GLU A 65 9.36 -0.57 -19.26
N ALA A 66 8.38 0.03 -18.59
CA ALA A 66 8.35 0.13 -17.14
C ALA A 66 6.92 0.10 -16.60
N CYS A 67 6.77 -0.36 -15.36
CA CYS A 67 5.57 -0.26 -14.56
C CYS A 67 5.91 0.40 -13.21
N VAL A 68 5.15 1.42 -12.82
CA VAL A 68 5.39 2.18 -11.58
C VAL A 68 4.25 1.96 -10.60
N PHE A 69 4.59 1.51 -9.39
CA PHE A 69 3.64 1.33 -8.30
C PHE A 69 3.81 2.42 -7.24
N LEU A 70 2.79 3.24 -7.05
CA LEU A 70 2.80 4.35 -6.09
C LEU A 70 2.28 3.95 -4.70
N SER A 71 1.72 2.74 -4.55
CA SER A 71 1.24 2.25 -3.25
C SER A 71 1.14 0.72 -3.21
N GLY A 72 1.24 0.13 -2.01
CA GLY A 72 0.98 -1.30 -1.80
C GLY A 72 -0.48 -1.68 -2.11
N ALA A 73 -1.43 -0.78 -1.85
CA ALA A 73 -2.84 -1.02 -2.17
C ALA A 73 -3.09 -1.22 -3.67
N SER A 74 -2.39 -0.46 -4.53
CA SER A 74 -2.49 -0.65 -5.98
C SER A 74 -1.94 -2.00 -6.44
N VAL A 75 -0.88 -2.52 -5.78
CA VAL A 75 -0.37 -3.87 -6.02
C VAL A 75 -1.44 -4.91 -5.67
N ASP A 76 -2.00 -4.84 -4.47
CA ASP A 76 -2.99 -5.80 -3.99
C ASP A 76 -4.24 -5.84 -4.88
N ILE A 77 -4.77 -4.68 -5.26
CA ILE A 77 -5.95 -4.58 -6.12
C ILE A 77 -5.68 -5.16 -7.50
N LEU A 78 -4.51 -4.86 -8.09
CA LEU A 78 -4.12 -5.38 -9.40
C LEU A 78 -3.98 -6.91 -9.37
N MET A 79 -3.31 -7.45 -8.35
CA MET A 79 -3.09 -8.89 -8.19
C MET A 79 -4.39 -9.64 -7.89
N LEU A 80 -5.28 -9.07 -7.08
CA LEU A 80 -6.60 -9.63 -6.80
C LEU A 80 -7.43 -9.77 -8.08
N ASN A 81 -7.45 -8.73 -8.92
CA ASN A 81 -8.17 -8.76 -10.19
C ASN A 81 -7.55 -9.79 -11.15
N ALA A 82 -6.22 -9.82 -11.28
CA ALA A 82 -5.54 -10.83 -12.09
C ALA A 82 -5.84 -12.26 -11.62
N GLY A 83 -5.98 -12.47 -10.30
CA GLY A 83 -6.40 -13.75 -9.71
C GLY A 83 -7.81 -14.13 -10.13
N SER A 84 -8.75 -13.20 -10.07
CA SER A 84 -10.15 -13.42 -10.44
C SER A 84 -10.35 -13.74 -11.93
N THR A 85 -9.42 -13.32 -12.79
CA THR A 85 -9.46 -13.55 -14.26
C THR A 85 -8.49 -14.65 -14.71
N GLY A 86 -7.78 -15.34 -13.80
CA GLY A 86 -6.80 -16.36 -14.14
C GLY A 86 -5.49 -15.83 -14.75
N ASN A 87 -5.27 -14.52 -14.71
CA ASN A 87 -4.13 -13.84 -15.34
C ASN A 87 -2.91 -13.63 -14.43
N THR A 88 -2.93 -14.16 -13.20
CA THR A 88 -1.87 -13.93 -12.19
C THR A 88 -0.47 -14.27 -12.70
N SER A 89 -0.28 -15.47 -13.26
CA SER A 89 1.03 -15.92 -13.74
C SER A 89 1.53 -15.07 -14.92
N ALA A 90 0.65 -14.73 -15.85
CA ALA A 90 0.98 -13.88 -16.99
C ALA A 90 1.39 -12.46 -16.53
N LEU A 91 0.64 -11.88 -15.59
CA LEU A 91 0.95 -10.57 -15.03
C LEU A 91 2.30 -10.57 -14.29
N ILE A 92 2.55 -11.56 -13.43
CA ILE A 92 3.82 -11.69 -12.71
C ILE A 92 4.99 -11.83 -13.70
N THR A 93 4.85 -12.70 -14.70
CA THR A 93 5.88 -12.88 -15.75
C THR A 93 6.16 -11.57 -16.46
N LYS A 94 5.12 -10.83 -16.82
CA LYS A 94 5.26 -9.52 -17.47
C LYS A 94 5.97 -8.50 -16.57
N LEU A 95 5.56 -8.38 -15.32
CA LEU A 95 6.17 -7.43 -14.36
C LEU A 95 7.63 -7.78 -14.07
N ARG A 96 8.02 -9.05 -14.13
CA ARG A 96 9.43 -9.47 -14.01
C ARG A 96 10.26 -9.17 -15.26
N SER A 97 9.62 -9.09 -16.42
CA SER A 97 10.30 -8.87 -17.70
C SER A 97 10.55 -7.41 -18.05
N ILE A 98 9.91 -6.49 -17.33
CA ILE A 98 10.02 -5.04 -17.52
C ILE A 98 10.61 -4.36 -16.27
N ARG A 99 10.99 -3.09 -16.39
CA ARG A 99 11.43 -2.31 -15.21
C ARG A 99 10.25 -2.07 -14.27
N THR A 100 10.15 -2.86 -13.21
CA THR A 100 9.15 -2.63 -12.15
C THR A 100 9.73 -1.71 -11.09
N ILE A 101 9.12 -0.55 -10.91
CA ILE A 101 9.57 0.53 -10.03
C ILE A 101 8.50 0.74 -8.97
N CYS A 102 8.89 1.01 -7.73
CA CYS A 102 7.92 1.40 -6.70
C CYS A 102 8.43 2.56 -5.84
N ILE A 103 7.49 3.32 -5.30
CA ILE A 103 7.79 4.56 -4.58
C ILE A 103 8.57 4.34 -3.27
N GLY A 104 8.49 3.16 -2.66
CA GLY A 104 9.15 2.94 -1.38
C GLY A 104 9.14 1.48 -0.91
N PRO A 105 9.85 1.19 0.21
CA PRO A 105 10.13 -0.17 0.67
C PRO A 105 8.87 -0.98 0.99
N ARG A 106 7.83 -0.39 1.56
CA ARG A 106 6.56 -1.10 1.84
C ARG A 106 5.86 -1.59 0.57
N THR A 107 5.94 -0.82 -0.52
CA THR A 107 5.39 -1.23 -1.81
C THR A 107 6.25 -2.33 -2.44
N LYS A 108 7.59 -2.26 -2.27
CA LYS A 108 8.51 -3.32 -2.67
C LYS A 108 8.22 -4.63 -1.95
N GLU A 109 8.09 -4.59 -0.63
CA GLU A 109 7.74 -5.77 0.18
C GLU A 109 6.43 -6.41 -0.31
N ARG A 110 5.43 -5.59 -0.67
CA ARG A 110 4.17 -6.10 -1.21
C ARG A 110 4.35 -6.78 -2.58
N LEU A 111 5.18 -6.25 -3.46
CA LEU A 111 5.52 -6.87 -4.74
C LEU A 111 6.28 -8.19 -4.54
N SER A 112 7.25 -8.22 -3.61
CA SER A 112 7.99 -9.44 -3.25
C SER A 112 7.09 -10.55 -2.72
N HIS A 113 6.02 -10.20 -1.99
CA HIS A 113 5.03 -11.17 -1.52
C HIS A 113 4.35 -11.94 -2.67
N TYR A 114 4.23 -11.31 -3.83
CA TYR A 114 3.76 -11.94 -5.07
C TYR A 114 4.89 -12.52 -5.93
N GLY A 115 6.12 -12.59 -5.38
CA GLY A 115 7.29 -13.13 -6.08
C GLY A 115 7.89 -12.17 -7.12
N ILE A 116 7.61 -10.87 -7.05
CA ILE A 116 8.22 -9.85 -7.91
C ILE A 116 9.33 -9.16 -7.12
N ASP A 117 10.55 -9.72 -7.16
CA ASP A 117 11.68 -9.31 -6.32
C ASP A 117 12.60 -8.28 -6.99
N SER A 118 12.71 -8.35 -8.33
CA SER A 118 13.51 -7.42 -9.13
C SER A 118 12.81 -6.06 -9.25
N VAL A 119 12.72 -5.34 -8.12
CA VAL A 119 11.99 -4.07 -8.02
C VAL A 119 12.96 -2.93 -7.73
N ILE A 120 12.87 -1.89 -8.53
CA ILE A 120 13.69 -0.68 -8.42
C ILE A 120 13.06 0.28 -7.41
N LEU A 121 13.91 0.81 -6.52
CA LEU A 121 13.56 1.87 -5.57
C LEU A 121 14.30 3.16 -5.93
N PRO A 122 13.63 4.32 -5.94
CA PRO A 122 14.30 5.61 -6.04
C PRO A 122 15.16 5.88 -4.80
N LYS A 123 16.11 6.80 -4.89
CA LYS A 123 16.97 7.20 -3.73
C LYS A 123 16.15 7.84 -2.60
N THR A 124 15.12 8.61 -2.94
CA THR A 124 14.17 9.20 -2.01
C THR A 124 12.77 8.67 -2.29
N TYR A 125 12.04 8.27 -1.22
CA TYR A 125 10.76 7.56 -1.32
C TYR A 125 9.59 8.53 -1.44
N ASN A 126 9.63 9.37 -2.47
CA ASN A 126 8.60 10.36 -2.78
C ASN A 126 8.51 10.57 -4.29
N THR A 127 7.57 11.40 -4.72
CA THR A 127 7.34 11.71 -6.13
C THR A 127 8.57 12.32 -6.80
N GLN A 128 9.29 13.22 -6.12
CA GLN A 128 10.50 13.85 -6.68
C GLN A 128 11.60 12.82 -6.93
N GLY A 129 11.87 11.93 -5.96
CA GLY A 129 12.86 10.87 -6.14
C GLY A 129 12.52 9.91 -7.28
N LEU A 130 11.23 9.67 -7.53
CA LEU A 130 10.79 8.89 -8.68
C LEU A 130 11.04 9.63 -10.00
N ILE A 131 10.73 10.93 -10.06
CA ILE A 131 11.02 11.78 -11.22
C ILE A 131 12.53 11.81 -11.51
N ASP A 132 13.34 12.04 -10.49
CA ASP A 132 14.80 12.08 -10.61
C ASP A 132 15.37 10.77 -11.16
N TYR A 133 14.83 9.63 -10.69
CA TYR A 133 15.22 8.31 -11.20
C TYR A 133 14.81 8.10 -12.67
N LEU A 134 13.60 8.52 -13.05
CA LEU A 134 13.10 8.33 -14.43
C LEU A 134 13.75 9.28 -15.44
N SER A 135 14.36 10.37 -14.97
CA SER A 135 15.03 11.38 -15.79
C SER A 135 16.54 11.15 -15.93
N SER A 136 17.08 10.15 -15.21
CA SER A 136 18.51 9.79 -15.23
C SER A 136 18.80 8.68 -16.24
#